data_bb919ba07953095faa5632401b186b42
#
_entry.id   bb919ba07953095faa5632401b186b42
#
_cell.length_a   1.000
_cell.length_b   1.000
_cell.length_c   1.000
_cell.angle_alpha   90.00
_cell.angle_beta   90.00
_cell.angle_gamma   90.00
#
_symmetry.space_group_name_H-M   'P 1'
#
loop_
_entity.id
_entity.type
_entity.pdbx_description
1 polymer ?
#
loop_
_entity_poly.entity_id
_entity_poly.type
_entity_poly.pdbx_seq_one_letter_code
_entity_poly.pdbx_strand_id
1 'polypeptide(L)'
;MKLAMTALVLCTTLSANVEAAQAGLCTQQVDQFEAALRQSPMSPDAGATAPETIGAKLGHQPTPASVEAAETRAGLQVASVIAKARALDAQGKHAACMRALADAKLMAGLQ
;
A
#
# COMPACT_ATOMS: atom_id res chain seq x y z
N MET A 1 -37.84 18.20 -30.39
CA MET A 1 -37.06 18.87 -29.35
C MET A 1 -37.09 18.17 -27.99
N LYS A 2 -38.11 17.47 -27.59
CA LYS A 2 -38.19 16.79 -26.27
C LYS A 2 -37.40 15.47 -26.19
N LEU A 3 -37.13 14.81 -27.30
CA LEU A 3 -36.37 13.55 -27.36
C LEU A 3 -34.86 13.74 -27.32
N ALA A 4 -34.32 14.90 -27.72
CA ALA A 4 -32.91 15.18 -27.70
C ALA A 4 -32.37 15.51 -26.28
N MET A 5 -33.22 16.02 -25.38
CA MET A 5 -32.85 16.37 -24.02
C MET A 5 -32.76 15.16 -23.09
N THR A 6 -33.53 14.10 -23.35
CA THR A 6 -33.49 12.86 -22.55
C THR A 6 -32.23 12.04 -22.81
N ALA A 7 -31.70 12.08 -24.03
CA ALA A 7 -30.47 11.36 -24.35
C ALA A 7 -29.22 11.96 -23.68
N LEU A 8 -29.21 13.29 -23.49
CA LEU A 8 -28.05 13.98 -22.85
C LEU A 8 -27.95 13.71 -21.34
N VAL A 9 -29.10 13.55 -20.67
CA VAL A 9 -29.16 13.26 -19.23
C VAL A 9 -28.76 11.82 -18.94
N LEU A 10 -29.00 10.86 -19.83
CA LEU A 10 -28.60 9.47 -19.65
C LEU A 10 -27.08 9.27 -19.78
N CYS A 11 -26.39 10.04 -20.63
CA CYS A 11 -24.95 9.94 -20.79
C CYS A 11 -24.16 10.49 -19.59
N THR A 12 -24.69 11.49 -18.88
CA THR A 12 -24.00 12.08 -17.72
C THR A 12 -24.07 11.21 -16.47
N THR A 13 -25.08 10.35 -16.33
CA THR A 13 -25.19 9.46 -15.17
C THR A 13 -24.33 8.22 -15.27
N LEU A 14 -23.90 7.80 -16.47
CA LEU A 14 -23.04 6.64 -16.65
C LEU A 14 -21.57 6.92 -16.28
N SER A 15 -21.13 8.17 -16.41
CA SER A 15 -19.73 8.55 -16.11
C SER A 15 -19.40 8.54 -14.61
N ALA A 16 -20.38 8.78 -13.74
CA ALA A 16 -20.18 8.84 -12.29
C ALA A 16 -19.98 7.45 -11.65
N ASN A 17 -20.44 6.38 -12.31
CA ASN A 17 -20.34 5.03 -11.75
C ASN A 17 -19.00 4.33 -12.00
N VAL A 18 -18.20 4.81 -12.96
CA VAL A 18 -16.91 4.20 -13.28
C VAL A 18 -15.84 4.58 -12.25
N GLU A 19 -15.88 5.78 -11.72
CA GLU A 19 -14.93 6.21 -10.69
C GLU A 19 -15.17 5.53 -9.33
N ALA A 20 -16.42 5.30 -8.95
CA ALA A 20 -16.77 4.58 -7.73
C ALA A 20 -16.35 3.10 -7.76
N ALA A 21 -16.37 2.46 -8.94
CA ALA A 21 -15.91 1.08 -9.11
C ALA A 21 -14.38 0.95 -9.01
N GLN A 22 -13.63 1.99 -9.37
CA GLN A 22 -12.16 2.00 -9.27
C GLN A 22 -11.66 2.28 -7.85
N ALA A 23 -12.36 3.08 -7.05
CA ALA A 23 -12.00 3.35 -5.67
C ALA A 23 -12.01 2.09 -4.79
N GLY A 24 -12.90 1.12 -5.05
CA GLY A 24 -12.97 -0.13 -4.30
C GLY A 24 -11.84 -1.14 -4.59
N LEU A 25 -11.21 -1.05 -5.75
CA LEU A 25 -10.17 -2.01 -6.16
C LEU A 25 -8.86 -1.86 -5.38
N CYS A 26 -8.46 -0.65 -5.05
CA CYS A 26 -7.24 -0.44 -4.26
C CYS A 26 -7.45 -0.87 -2.81
N THR A 27 -8.58 -0.55 -2.20
CA THR A 27 -8.91 -1.01 -0.84
C THR A 27 -8.92 -2.53 -0.77
N GLN A 28 -9.50 -3.24 -1.73
CA GLN A 28 -9.50 -4.70 -1.77
C GLN A 28 -8.07 -5.27 -1.83
N GLN A 29 -7.19 -4.67 -2.62
CA GLN A 29 -5.79 -5.09 -2.69
C GLN A 29 -5.01 -4.79 -1.41
N VAL A 30 -5.31 -3.69 -0.74
CA VAL A 30 -4.75 -3.38 0.58
C VAL A 30 -5.19 -4.42 1.61
N ASP A 31 -6.46 -4.81 1.62
CA ASP A 31 -6.99 -5.83 2.53
C ASP A 31 -6.34 -7.21 2.28
N GLN A 32 -6.16 -7.59 1.02
CA GLN A 32 -5.45 -8.82 0.65
C GLN A 32 -3.98 -8.79 1.11
N PHE A 33 -3.32 -7.67 0.95
CA PHE A 33 -1.94 -7.52 1.40
C PHE A 33 -1.82 -7.59 2.92
N GLU A 34 -2.71 -6.95 3.68
CA GLU A 34 -2.74 -7.07 5.13
C GLU A 34 -3.05 -8.51 5.60
N ALA A 35 -3.92 -9.22 4.87
CA ALA A 35 -4.19 -10.63 5.16
C ALA A 35 -2.95 -11.49 4.90
N ALA A 36 -2.20 -11.22 3.83
CA ALA A 36 -0.95 -11.91 3.54
C ALA A 36 0.12 -11.65 4.61
N LEU A 37 0.24 -10.42 5.11
CA LEU A 37 1.15 -10.08 6.21
C LEU A 37 0.83 -10.83 7.51
N ARG A 38 -0.45 -11.09 7.77
CA ARG A 38 -0.87 -11.87 8.94
C ARG A 38 -0.55 -13.36 8.82
N GLN A 39 -0.55 -13.89 7.60
CA GLN A 39 -0.26 -15.31 7.32
C GLN A 39 1.23 -15.60 7.18
N SER A 40 1.98 -14.64 6.69
CA SER A 40 3.43 -14.71 6.53
C SER A 40 4.04 -13.51 7.22
N PRO A 41 4.58 -13.66 8.44
CA PRO A 41 5.32 -12.60 9.09
C PRO A 41 6.41 -12.09 8.13
N MET A 42 6.70 -10.80 8.23
CA MET A 42 7.67 -10.14 7.35
C MET A 42 8.93 -11.00 7.19
N SER A 43 9.40 -11.14 5.95
CA SER A 43 10.64 -11.83 5.65
C SER A 43 11.78 -11.29 6.52
N PRO A 44 12.70 -12.14 6.99
CA PRO A 44 13.92 -11.67 7.67
C PRO A 44 14.71 -10.64 6.84
N ASP A 45 14.53 -10.64 5.53
CA ASP A 45 15.12 -9.66 4.61
C ASP A 45 14.31 -8.37 4.47
N ALA A 46 13.15 -8.27 5.14
CA ALA A 46 12.39 -7.03 5.16
C ALA A 46 13.23 -5.95 5.85
N GLY A 47 13.55 -4.90 5.10
CA GLY A 47 14.46 -3.85 5.52
C GLY A 47 15.91 -4.00 5.03
N ALA A 48 16.22 -5.06 4.27
CA ALA A 48 17.55 -5.22 3.64
C ALA A 48 17.87 -4.08 2.66
N THR A 49 16.88 -3.36 2.19
CA THR A 49 17.03 -2.16 1.36
C THR A 49 17.25 -0.88 2.18
N ALA A 50 17.19 -0.95 3.52
CA ALA A 50 17.51 0.18 4.36
C ALA A 50 19.02 0.51 4.27
N PRO A 51 19.41 1.79 4.33
CA PRO A 51 20.83 2.17 4.33
C PRO A 51 21.56 1.45 5.45
N GLU A 52 22.71 0.85 5.14
CA GLU A 52 23.56 0.21 6.13
C GLU A 52 23.94 1.21 7.22
N THR A 53 23.76 0.81 8.46
CA THR A 53 24.22 1.60 9.61
C THR A 53 25.76 1.57 9.69
N ILE A 54 26.33 2.59 10.31
CA ILE A 54 27.81 2.65 10.55
C ILE A 54 28.26 1.41 11.33
N GLY A 55 27.43 0.89 12.26
CA GLY A 55 27.70 -0.33 13.00
C GLY A 55 27.79 -1.58 12.12
N ALA A 56 26.93 -1.71 11.11
CA ALA A 56 26.99 -2.81 10.14
C ALA A 56 28.28 -2.74 9.31
N LYS A 57 28.70 -1.54 8.93
CA LYS A 57 29.96 -1.32 8.18
C LYS A 57 31.21 -1.63 9.01
N LEU A 58 31.14 -1.55 10.33
CA LEU A 58 32.25 -1.85 11.24
C LEU A 58 32.36 -3.34 11.59
N GLY A 59 31.61 -4.22 10.95
CA GLY A 59 31.70 -5.66 11.13
C GLY A 59 31.10 -6.18 12.44
N HIS A 60 30.28 -5.40 13.11
CA HIS A 60 29.55 -5.84 14.29
C HIS A 60 28.42 -6.79 13.89
N GLN A 61 28.47 -7.99 14.43
CA GLN A 61 27.39 -8.97 14.20
C GLN A 61 26.10 -8.46 14.83
N PRO A 62 24.96 -8.48 14.11
CA PRO A 62 23.70 -8.07 14.68
C PRO A 62 23.34 -8.87 15.91
N THR A 63 22.95 -8.20 16.99
CA THR A 63 22.44 -8.87 18.19
C THR A 63 20.95 -9.22 17.99
N PRO A 64 20.43 -10.26 18.66
CA PRO A 64 19.00 -10.58 18.59
C PRO A 64 18.09 -9.37 18.89
N ALA A 65 18.47 -8.56 19.88
CA ALA A 65 17.74 -7.34 20.24
C ALA A 65 17.76 -6.28 19.12
N SER A 66 18.88 -6.14 18.40
CA SER A 66 18.96 -5.19 17.28
C SER A 66 18.16 -5.65 16.06
N VAL A 67 18.05 -6.96 15.84
CA VAL A 67 17.22 -7.55 14.79
C VAL A 67 15.74 -7.31 15.10
N GLU A 68 15.31 -7.64 16.33
CA GLU A 68 13.92 -7.41 16.77
C GLU A 68 13.52 -5.92 16.68
N ALA A 69 14.41 -5.02 17.07
CA ALA A 69 14.16 -3.58 16.94
C ALA A 69 14.04 -3.14 15.47
N ALA A 70 14.82 -3.74 14.56
CA ALA A 70 14.76 -3.46 13.13
C ALA A 70 13.45 -3.98 12.52
N GLU A 71 13.03 -5.20 12.86
CA GLU A 71 11.77 -5.80 12.42
C GLU A 71 10.55 -4.99 12.89
N THR A 72 10.53 -4.59 14.16
CA THR A 72 9.49 -3.73 14.72
C THR A 72 9.40 -2.42 13.95
N ARG A 73 10.52 -1.77 13.69
CA ARG A 73 10.58 -0.50 12.95
C ARG A 73 10.08 -0.68 11.51
N ALA A 74 10.49 -1.75 10.84
CA ALA A 74 10.03 -2.07 9.49
C ALA A 74 8.51 -2.30 9.46
N GLY A 75 7.97 -3.02 10.44
CA GLY A 75 6.53 -3.23 10.59
C GLY A 75 5.75 -1.93 10.75
N LEU A 76 6.24 -0.99 11.56
CA LEU A 76 5.63 0.33 11.74
C LEU A 76 5.67 1.16 10.44
N GLN A 77 6.74 1.07 9.67
CA GLN A 77 6.85 1.74 8.38
C GLN A 77 5.84 1.20 7.37
N VAL A 78 5.74 -0.12 7.23
CA VAL A 78 4.74 -0.76 6.36
C VAL A 78 3.33 -0.34 6.76
N ALA A 79 2.99 -0.38 8.05
CA ALA A 79 1.68 0.04 8.56
C ALA A 79 1.36 1.51 8.21
N SER A 80 2.35 2.41 8.30
CA SER A 80 2.16 3.82 7.94
C SER A 80 1.88 4.01 6.44
N VAL A 81 2.56 3.25 5.58
CA VAL A 81 2.34 3.31 4.13
C VAL A 81 0.98 2.71 3.74
N ILE A 82 0.54 1.65 4.42
CA ILE A 82 -0.81 1.09 4.26
C ILE A 82 -1.88 2.12 4.63
N ALA A 83 -1.72 2.80 5.77
CA ALA A 83 -2.64 3.86 6.18
C ALA A 83 -2.71 5.00 5.15
N LYS A 84 -1.57 5.39 4.58
CA LYS A 84 -1.49 6.37 3.49
C LYS A 84 -2.20 5.88 2.24
N ALA A 85 -2.04 4.61 1.85
CA ALA A 85 -2.73 4.03 0.71
C ALA A 85 -4.25 4.11 0.87
N ARG A 86 -4.79 3.73 2.04
CA ARG A 86 -6.22 3.84 2.35
C ARG A 86 -6.73 5.29 2.30
N ALA A 87 -5.95 6.23 2.83
CA ALA A 87 -6.31 7.65 2.78
C ALA A 87 -6.34 8.19 1.35
N LEU A 88 -5.44 7.74 0.47
CA LEU A 88 -5.43 8.11 -0.94
C LEU A 88 -6.63 7.52 -1.69
N ASP A 89 -7.01 6.27 -1.40
CA ASP A 89 -8.19 5.64 -2.00
C ASP A 89 -9.47 6.36 -1.58
N ALA A 90 -9.60 6.72 -0.30
CA ALA A 90 -10.73 7.51 0.22
C ALA A 90 -10.85 8.90 -0.45
N GLN A 91 -9.75 9.45 -0.97
CA GLN A 91 -9.72 10.69 -1.74
C GLN A 91 -9.97 10.48 -3.24
N GLY A 92 -10.28 9.27 -3.69
CA GLY A 92 -10.43 8.92 -5.10
C GLY A 92 -9.13 8.87 -5.90
N LYS A 93 -7.97 8.93 -5.23
CA LYS A 93 -6.65 8.91 -5.86
C LYS A 93 -6.15 7.49 -6.07
N HIS A 94 -6.88 6.72 -6.87
CA HIS A 94 -6.64 5.29 -7.08
C HIS A 94 -5.18 4.98 -7.51
N ALA A 95 -4.66 5.68 -8.51
CA ALA A 95 -3.29 5.45 -8.99
C ALA A 95 -2.22 5.73 -7.92
N ALA A 96 -2.45 6.72 -7.05
CA ALA A 96 -1.55 7.03 -5.94
C ALA A 96 -1.63 5.97 -4.84
N CYS A 97 -2.84 5.45 -4.56
CA CYS A 97 -3.06 4.34 -3.65
C CYS A 97 -2.31 3.09 -4.12
N MET A 98 -2.42 2.73 -5.39
CA MET A 98 -1.73 1.57 -5.98
C MET A 98 -0.20 1.69 -5.88
N ARG A 99 0.35 2.89 -6.07
CA ARG A 99 1.79 3.14 -5.90
C ARG A 99 2.21 2.97 -4.45
N ALA A 100 1.47 3.54 -3.51
CA ALA A 100 1.75 3.39 -2.08
C ALA A 100 1.68 1.91 -1.65
N LEU A 101 0.73 1.13 -2.18
CA LEU A 101 0.64 -0.30 -1.94
C LEU A 101 1.86 -1.07 -2.51
N ALA A 102 2.32 -0.71 -3.71
CA ALA A 102 3.53 -1.30 -4.28
C ALA A 102 4.76 -1.03 -3.41
N ASP A 103 4.91 0.19 -2.90
CA ASP A 103 5.98 0.55 -1.96
C ASP A 103 5.90 -0.28 -0.67
N ALA A 104 4.70 -0.46 -0.11
CA ALA A 104 4.48 -1.29 1.08
C ALA A 104 4.88 -2.76 0.84
N LYS A 105 4.54 -3.32 -0.33
CA LYS A 105 4.94 -4.69 -0.71
C LYS A 105 6.44 -4.85 -0.80
N LEU A 106 7.13 -3.89 -1.42
CA LEU A 106 8.59 -3.88 -1.49
C LEU A 106 9.23 -3.83 -0.10
N MET A 107 8.72 -2.96 0.78
CA MET A 107 9.20 -2.84 2.17
C MET A 107 9.00 -4.13 2.97
N ALA A 108 7.93 -4.87 2.70
CA ALA A 108 7.63 -6.14 3.36
C ALA A 108 8.39 -7.34 2.76
N GLY A 109 9.13 -7.16 1.66
CA GLY A 109 9.79 -8.24 0.93
C GLY A 109 8.83 -9.18 0.19
N LEU A 110 7.60 -8.74 -0.03
CA LEU A 110 6.57 -9.48 -0.78
C LEU A 110 6.50 -8.90 -2.20
N GLN A 111 6.94 -9.66 -3.18
CA GLN A 111 6.85 -9.31 -4.61
C GLN A 111 5.74 -10.10 -5.29
#